data_2c340d7e65dbe68227ffb72eeb298488
#
_entry.id   2c340d7e65dbe68227ffb72eeb298488
#
_cell.length_a   1.000
_cell.length_b   1.000
_cell.length_c   1.000
_cell.angle_alpha   90.00
_cell.angle_beta   90.00
_cell.angle_gamma   90.00
#
_symmetry.space_group_name_H-M   'P 1'
#
loop_
_entity.id
_entity.type
_entity.pdbx_description
1 polymer ?
#
loop_
_entity_poly.entity_id
_entity_poly.type
_entity_poly.pdbx_seq_one_letter_code
_entity_poly.pdbx_strand_id
1 'polypeptide(L)'
;MVWHSCAWQVASRLRCVAPMMSITHPQYRMLVVEDESTALAALKKYFSKQGYRVEYARELEEAEAMIITAKYDVVIADLRLSWSYAVEGLEILRFVRHHSRGTKVVILTAYGTPEIQRSAHALGAEAFLQKPTPLPEIADAVKRLLERS
;
A
#
# COMPACT_ATOMS: atom_id res chain seq x y z
N MET A 1 -65.89 32.83 -30.93
CA MET A 1 -66.33 31.59 -30.28
C MET A 1 -65.09 30.79 -29.83
N VAL A 2 -65.04 30.55 -28.62
CA VAL A 2 -63.93 30.02 -27.83
C VAL A 2 -63.86 28.51 -27.98
N TRP A 3 -62.69 27.94 -28.17
CA TRP A 3 -62.43 26.57 -27.68
C TRP A 3 -60.98 26.48 -27.16
N HIS A 4 -60.91 26.30 -25.88
CA HIS A 4 -59.70 26.01 -25.16
C HIS A 4 -59.23 24.59 -25.48
N SER A 5 -57.99 24.43 -25.83
CA SER A 5 -57.34 23.14 -25.78
C SER A 5 -56.22 23.18 -24.75
N CYS A 6 -56.52 22.63 -23.59
CA CYS A 6 -55.56 22.38 -22.58
C CYS A 6 -54.64 21.23 -23.02
N ALA A 7 -53.45 21.57 -23.47
CA ALA A 7 -52.39 20.60 -23.62
C ALA A 7 -51.71 20.36 -22.24
N TRP A 8 -52.00 19.24 -21.67
CA TRP A 8 -51.27 18.74 -20.50
C TRP A 8 -49.85 18.36 -20.92
N GLN A 9 -48.92 19.25 -20.66
CA GLN A 9 -47.53 18.89 -20.72
C GLN A 9 -47.17 18.09 -19.48
N VAL A 10 -47.13 16.78 -19.67
CA VAL A 10 -46.48 15.88 -18.72
C VAL A 10 -45.00 16.13 -18.82
N ALA A 11 -44.51 17.01 -17.95
CA ALA A 11 -43.07 17.17 -17.74
C ALA A 11 -42.55 15.89 -17.10
N SER A 12 -42.10 14.96 -17.92
CA SER A 12 -41.28 13.83 -17.48
C SER A 12 -40.05 14.38 -16.83
N ARG A 13 -40.01 14.33 -15.51
CA ARG A 13 -38.80 14.53 -14.71
C ARG A 13 -37.80 13.44 -15.09
N LEU A 14 -37.03 13.67 -16.11
CA LEU A 14 -35.75 13.00 -16.29
C LEU A 14 -34.88 13.44 -15.10
N ARG A 15 -34.86 12.62 -14.09
CA ARG A 15 -33.77 12.67 -13.11
C ARG A 15 -32.50 12.44 -13.92
N CYS A 16 -31.78 13.48 -14.19
CA CYS A 16 -30.36 13.36 -14.48
C CYS A 16 -29.73 12.67 -13.28
N VAL A 17 -29.59 11.35 -13.38
CA VAL A 17 -28.64 10.62 -12.56
C VAL A 17 -27.30 11.09 -13.07
N ALA A 18 -26.73 12.09 -12.40
CA ALA A 18 -25.35 12.43 -12.62
C ALA A 18 -24.56 11.12 -12.52
N PRO A 19 -23.70 10.79 -13.47
CA PRO A 19 -22.84 9.64 -13.29
C PRO A 19 -22.14 9.87 -11.95
N MET A 20 -22.27 8.92 -11.05
CA MET A 20 -21.41 8.88 -9.86
C MET A 20 -20.00 8.93 -10.40
N MET A 21 -19.39 10.11 -10.36
CA MET A 21 -17.95 10.21 -10.52
C MET A 21 -17.40 9.32 -9.41
N SER A 22 -16.96 8.13 -9.79
CA SER A 22 -16.10 7.34 -8.95
C SER A 22 -14.98 8.29 -8.57
N ILE A 23 -14.96 8.71 -7.33
CA ILE A 23 -13.79 9.36 -6.76
C ILE A 23 -12.74 8.27 -6.86
N THR A 24 -11.96 8.29 -7.93
CA THR A 24 -10.78 7.45 -8.04
C THR A 24 -9.85 7.98 -6.97
N HIS A 25 -9.91 7.38 -5.80
CA HIS A 25 -8.84 7.55 -4.82
C HIS A 25 -7.55 7.25 -5.57
N PRO A 26 -6.52 8.10 -5.43
CA PRO A 26 -5.25 7.81 -6.07
C PRO A 26 -4.88 6.39 -5.69
N GLN A 27 -4.70 5.55 -6.71
CA GLN A 27 -4.38 4.14 -6.48
C GLN A 27 -2.94 4.08 -5.99
N TYR A 28 -2.75 3.98 -4.68
CA TYR A 28 -1.44 3.88 -4.08
C TYR A 28 -0.71 2.63 -4.58
N ARG A 29 0.55 2.83 -4.95
CA ARG A 29 1.44 1.74 -5.35
C ARG A 29 2.17 1.19 -4.14
N MET A 30 2.08 -0.11 -3.98
CA MET A 30 2.68 -0.84 -2.88
C MET A 30 3.66 -1.88 -3.41
N LEU A 31 4.86 -1.91 -2.84
CA LEU A 31 5.82 -3.00 -3.02
C LEU A 31 5.83 -3.87 -1.75
N VAL A 32 5.64 -5.16 -1.92
CA VAL A 32 5.78 -6.16 -0.85
C VAL A 32 7.06 -6.96 -1.10
N VAL A 33 7.97 -6.94 -0.14
CA VAL A 33 9.25 -7.67 -0.21
C VAL A 33 9.20 -8.80 0.82
N GLU A 34 8.98 -10.02 0.32
CA GLU A 34 8.69 -11.20 1.13
C GLU A 34 9.04 -12.46 0.35
N ASP A 35 9.85 -13.35 0.89
CA ASP A 35 10.25 -14.60 0.26
C ASP A 35 9.26 -15.74 0.49
N GLU A 36 8.51 -15.71 1.59
CA GLU A 36 7.51 -16.74 1.90
C GLU A 36 6.25 -16.59 1.03
N SER A 37 6.00 -17.60 0.21
CA SER A 37 4.91 -17.57 -0.79
C SER A 37 3.52 -17.39 -0.18
N THR A 38 3.26 -17.99 0.99
CA THR A 38 1.95 -17.91 1.66
C THR A 38 1.70 -16.51 2.21
N ALA A 39 2.68 -15.92 2.89
CA ALA A 39 2.60 -14.56 3.41
C ALA A 39 2.45 -13.54 2.29
N LEU A 40 3.26 -13.69 1.23
CA LEU A 40 3.20 -12.84 0.05
C LEU A 40 1.82 -12.88 -0.63
N ALA A 41 1.27 -14.10 -0.85
CA ALA A 41 -0.04 -14.26 -1.46
C ALA A 41 -1.17 -13.64 -0.62
N ALA A 42 -1.10 -13.78 0.70
CA ALA A 42 -2.06 -13.20 1.62
C ALA A 42 -2.03 -11.67 1.59
N LEU A 43 -0.85 -11.07 1.70
CA LEU A 43 -0.67 -9.62 1.61
C LEU A 43 -1.15 -9.08 0.27
N LYS A 44 -0.70 -9.67 -0.84
CA LYS A 44 -1.10 -9.27 -2.19
C LYS A 44 -2.62 -9.30 -2.37
N LYS A 45 -3.26 -10.41 -2.02
CA LYS A 45 -4.71 -10.57 -2.12
C LYS A 45 -5.47 -9.55 -1.28
N TYR A 46 -5.04 -9.35 -0.04
CA TYR A 46 -5.70 -8.45 0.89
C TYR A 46 -5.61 -7.00 0.42
N PHE A 47 -4.41 -6.50 0.15
CA PHE A 47 -4.21 -5.10 -0.25
C PHE A 47 -4.76 -4.79 -1.64
N SER A 48 -4.71 -5.74 -2.58
CA SER A 48 -5.37 -5.55 -3.88
C SER A 48 -6.89 -5.35 -3.74
N LYS A 49 -7.54 -6.07 -2.82
CA LYS A 49 -8.96 -5.85 -2.50
C LYS A 49 -9.24 -4.51 -1.84
N GLN A 50 -8.25 -3.93 -1.16
CA GLN A 50 -8.34 -2.59 -0.57
C GLN A 50 -8.06 -1.47 -1.58
N GLY A 51 -7.80 -1.79 -2.85
CA GLY A 51 -7.59 -0.83 -3.92
C GLY A 51 -6.14 -0.42 -4.14
N TYR A 52 -5.17 -1.06 -3.49
CA TYR A 52 -3.75 -0.83 -3.75
C TYR A 52 -3.30 -1.54 -5.03
N ARG A 53 -2.42 -0.90 -5.78
CA ARG A 53 -1.66 -1.56 -6.83
C ARG A 53 -0.46 -2.26 -6.20
N VAL A 54 -0.56 -3.57 -6.00
CA VAL A 54 0.44 -4.36 -5.30
C VAL A 54 1.39 -5.03 -6.28
N GLU A 55 2.66 -4.72 -6.14
CA GLU A 55 3.78 -5.41 -6.79
C GLU A 55 4.60 -6.10 -5.71
N TYR A 56 5.43 -7.07 -6.07
CA TYR A 56 6.18 -7.83 -5.09
C TYR A 56 7.56 -8.20 -5.59
N ALA A 57 8.47 -8.36 -4.64
CA ALA A 57 9.82 -8.90 -4.82
C ALA A 57 10.07 -9.99 -3.77
N ARG A 58 10.83 -10.99 -4.13
CA ARG A 58 11.19 -12.09 -3.22
C ARG A 58 12.60 -11.98 -2.67
N GLU A 59 13.40 -11.16 -3.31
CA GLU A 59 14.82 -10.98 -3.02
C GLU A 59 15.16 -9.50 -2.97
N LEU A 60 16.24 -9.16 -2.30
CA LEU A 60 16.70 -7.78 -2.14
C LEU A 60 17.01 -7.13 -3.49
N GLU A 61 17.75 -7.81 -4.34
CA GLU A 61 18.16 -7.30 -5.65
C GLU A 61 16.97 -7.02 -6.57
N GLU A 62 15.93 -7.86 -6.51
CA GLU A 62 14.69 -7.65 -7.25
C GLU A 62 13.98 -6.39 -6.73
N ALA A 63 13.87 -6.25 -5.41
CA ALA A 63 13.27 -5.08 -4.79
C ALA A 63 14.01 -3.78 -5.14
N GLU A 64 15.33 -3.79 -5.10
CA GLU A 64 16.17 -2.66 -5.47
C GLU A 64 15.96 -2.26 -6.93
N ALA A 65 15.97 -3.22 -7.86
CA ALA A 65 15.69 -2.96 -9.27
C ALA A 65 14.31 -2.34 -9.50
N MET A 66 13.29 -2.80 -8.76
CA MET A 66 11.94 -2.25 -8.84
C MET A 66 11.86 -0.83 -8.28
N ILE A 67 12.55 -0.52 -7.18
CA ILE A 67 12.58 0.82 -6.56
C ILE A 67 13.28 1.84 -7.47
N ILE A 68 14.29 1.43 -8.21
CA ILE A 68 14.97 2.30 -9.19
C ILE A 68 14.05 2.63 -10.36
N THR A 69 13.28 1.66 -10.83
CA THR A 69 12.50 1.77 -12.07
C THR A 69 11.09 2.35 -11.86
N ALA A 70 10.59 2.33 -10.64
CA ALA A 70 9.23 2.76 -10.33
C ALA A 70 9.14 3.47 -8.98
N LYS A 71 8.16 4.38 -8.84
CA LYS A 71 7.84 5.02 -7.57
C LYS A 71 6.78 4.21 -6.83
N TYR A 72 7.01 3.97 -5.56
CA TYR A 72 6.07 3.36 -4.63
C TYR A 72 5.69 4.35 -3.54
N ASP A 73 4.44 4.31 -3.12
CA ASP A 73 3.95 5.11 -1.99
C ASP A 73 4.31 4.44 -0.67
N VAL A 74 4.28 3.10 -0.65
CA VAL A 74 4.64 2.30 0.51
C VAL A 74 5.37 1.02 0.12
N VAL A 75 6.35 0.65 0.94
CA VAL A 75 7.06 -0.64 0.89
C VAL A 75 6.78 -1.37 2.20
N ILE A 76 6.30 -2.61 2.11
CA ILE A 76 6.23 -3.54 3.23
C ILE A 76 7.35 -4.55 3.03
N ALA A 77 8.27 -4.64 3.97
CA ALA A 77 9.42 -5.53 3.85
C ALA A 77 9.61 -6.42 5.08
N ASP A 78 9.85 -7.71 4.85
CA ASP A 78 10.42 -8.58 5.88
C ASP A 78 11.92 -8.32 6.03
N LEU A 79 12.41 -8.37 7.27
CA LEU A 79 13.85 -8.25 7.55
C LEU A 79 14.64 -9.49 7.14
N ARG A 80 14.02 -10.63 7.03
CA ARG A 80 14.66 -11.90 6.63
C ARG A 80 14.22 -12.28 5.23
N LEU A 81 14.95 -11.82 4.27
CA LEU A 81 14.86 -12.23 2.88
C LEU A 81 15.98 -13.25 2.61
N SER A 82 15.78 -14.53 2.92
CA SER A 82 16.77 -15.60 2.83
C SER A 82 17.62 -15.87 4.08
N TRP A 83 18.37 -16.96 4.02
CA TRP A 83 19.11 -17.60 5.13
C TRP A 83 20.24 -16.79 5.76
N SER A 84 20.50 -15.60 5.29
CA SER A 84 21.54 -14.71 5.82
C SER A 84 20.95 -13.67 6.76
N TYR A 85 21.21 -13.83 8.02
CA TYR A 85 21.08 -12.88 9.13
C TYR A 85 20.39 -11.51 8.89
N ALA A 86 19.64 -11.05 9.87
CA ALA A 86 18.81 -9.84 10.03
C ALA A 86 19.29 -8.48 9.43
N VAL A 87 20.34 -8.48 8.63
CA VAL A 87 20.98 -7.30 8.08
C VAL A 87 20.33 -6.85 6.77
N GLU A 88 19.85 -7.78 5.94
CA GLU A 88 19.37 -7.49 4.58
C GLU A 88 18.10 -6.62 4.58
N GLY A 89 17.21 -6.81 5.53
CA GLY A 89 16.02 -5.97 5.61
C GLY A 89 16.30 -4.53 6.04
N LEU A 90 17.42 -4.28 6.73
CA LEU A 90 17.89 -2.92 6.99
C LEU A 90 18.54 -2.30 5.75
N GLU A 91 19.06 -3.10 4.84
CA GLU A 91 19.62 -2.62 3.57
C GLU A 91 18.53 -2.12 2.63
N ILE A 92 17.42 -2.82 2.49
CA ILE A 92 16.28 -2.32 1.71
C ILE A 92 15.80 -0.97 2.21
N LEU A 93 15.79 -0.77 3.53
CA LEU A 93 15.40 0.49 4.13
C LEU A 93 16.35 1.63 3.78
N ARG A 94 17.67 1.39 3.86
CA ARG A 94 18.69 2.36 3.42
C ARG A 94 18.55 2.68 1.94
N PHE A 95 18.31 1.65 1.13
CA PHE A 95 18.15 1.78 -0.32
C PHE A 95 16.91 2.63 -0.66
N VAL A 96 15.77 2.36 -0.05
CA VAL A 96 14.55 3.17 -0.23
C VAL A 96 14.83 4.62 0.16
N ARG A 97 15.45 4.87 1.30
CA ARG A 97 15.76 6.24 1.76
C ARG A 97 16.68 6.99 0.84
N HIS A 98 17.62 6.30 0.22
CA HIS A 98 18.53 6.91 -0.75
C HIS A 98 17.82 7.28 -2.05
N HIS A 99 16.96 6.39 -2.57
CA HIS A 99 16.36 6.55 -3.89
C HIS A 99 14.97 7.20 -3.87
N SER A 100 14.21 7.06 -2.79
CA SER A 100 12.84 7.55 -2.70
C SER A 100 12.48 7.97 -1.27
N ARG A 101 12.81 9.19 -0.91
CA ARG A 101 12.55 9.74 0.45
C ARG A 101 11.08 9.84 0.81
N GLY A 102 10.19 9.95 -0.18
CA GLY A 102 8.73 10.04 0.04
C GLY A 102 8.05 8.70 0.25
N THR A 103 8.70 7.59 -0.07
CA THR A 103 8.14 6.25 0.10
C THR A 103 8.09 5.89 1.58
N LYS A 104 6.91 5.47 2.08
CA LYS A 104 6.76 4.97 3.45
C LYS A 104 7.28 3.53 3.54
N VAL A 105 7.99 3.20 4.61
CA VAL A 105 8.52 1.86 4.82
C VAL A 105 7.93 1.26 6.10
N VAL A 106 7.29 0.12 5.95
CA VAL A 106 6.76 -0.72 7.02
C VAL A 106 7.58 -1.99 7.08
N ILE A 107 8.21 -2.24 8.20
CA ILE A 107 8.89 -3.50 8.47
C ILE A 107 7.89 -4.46 9.10
N LEU A 108 7.80 -5.68 8.57
CA LEU A 108 6.93 -6.74 9.05
C LEU A 108 7.77 -8.02 9.19
N THR A 109 8.17 -8.37 10.41
CA THR A 109 9.11 -9.46 10.63
C THR A 109 8.77 -10.36 11.82
N ALA A 110 9.11 -11.64 11.72
CA ALA A 110 9.05 -12.58 12.85
C ALA A 110 10.23 -12.42 13.83
N TYR A 111 11.27 -11.71 13.44
CA TYR A 111 12.58 -11.68 14.14
C TYR A 111 12.96 -10.25 14.57
N GLY A 112 12.04 -9.56 15.25
CA GLY A 112 12.29 -8.22 15.76
C GLY A 112 12.79 -8.21 17.20
N THR A 113 14.08 -7.92 17.42
CA THR A 113 14.56 -7.55 18.76
C THR A 113 14.38 -6.05 18.98
N PRO A 114 14.37 -5.55 20.23
CA PRO A 114 14.32 -4.11 20.51
C PRO A 114 15.47 -3.34 19.83
N GLU A 115 16.66 -3.95 19.71
CA GLU A 115 17.81 -3.36 19.04
C GLU A 115 17.56 -3.19 17.54
N ILE A 116 17.04 -4.22 16.89
CA ILE A 116 16.69 -4.21 15.46
C ILE A 116 15.58 -3.18 15.20
N GLN A 117 14.58 -3.13 16.06
CA GLN A 117 13.51 -2.14 15.94
C GLN A 117 14.04 -0.71 16.05
N ARG A 118 14.91 -0.43 17.02
CA ARG A 118 15.54 0.89 17.14
C ARG A 118 16.38 1.24 15.91
N SER A 119 17.15 0.28 15.39
CA SER A 119 17.94 0.47 14.18
C SER A 119 17.05 0.75 12.95
N ALA A 120 15.95 0.02 12.80
CA ALA A 120 14.99 0.25 11.72
C ALA A 120 14.38 1.65 11.78
N HIS A 121 13.94 2.10 12.95
CA HIS A 121 13.42 3.46 13.12
C HIS A 121 14.48 4.53 12.89
N ALA A 122 15.69 4.33 13.37
CA ALA A 122 16.81 5.25 13.13
C ALA A 122 17.16 5.38 11.64
N LEU A 123 16.97 4.33 10.86
CA LEU A 123 17.13 4.31 9.41
C LEU A 123 15.92 4.82 8.64
N GLY A 124 14.83 5.16 9.32
CA GLY A 124 13.66 5.79 8.74
C GLY A 124 12.48 4.86 8.45
N ALA A 125 12.39 3.68 9.08
CA ALA A 125 11.16 2.91 9.05
C ALA A 125 10.04 3.68 9.78
N GLU A 126 8.92 3.90 9.13
CA GLU A 126 7.78 4.58 9.73
C GLU A 126 6.96 3.66 10.63
N ALA A 127 6.98 2.35 10.37
CA ALA A 127 6.35 1.36 11.23
C ALA A 127 7.20 0.08 11.31
N PHE A 128 7.12 -0.55 12.45
CA PHE A 128 7.75 -1.84 12.70
C PHE A 128 6.72 -2.76 13.36
N LEU A 129 6.34 -3.82 12.66
CA LEU A 129 5.32 -4.77 13.08
C LEU A 129 5.95 -6.16 13.22
N GLN A 130 5.60 -6.83 14.29
CA GLN A 130 6.10 -8.18 14.57
C GLN A 130 5.08 -9.22 14.13
N LYS A 131 5.51 -10.20 13.33
CA LYS A 131 4.67 -11.35 12.97
C LYS A 131 4.44 -12.26 14.20
N PRO A 132 3.25 -12.82 14.38
CA PRO A 132 2.06 -12.67 13.55
C PRO A 132 1.33 -11.35 13.84
N THR A 133 1.03 -10.58 12.80
CA THR A 133 0.19 -9.38 12.87
C THR A 133 -1.00 -9.57 11.94
N PRO A 134 -2.24 -9.39 12.41
CA PRO A 134 -3.43 -9.51 11.57
C PRO A 134 -3.40 -8.52 10.38
N LEU A 135 -3.83 -8.97 9.22
CA LEU A 135 -3.86 -8.15 8.00
C LEU A 135 -4.59 -6.81 8.18
N PRO A 136 -5.73 -6.72 8.91
CA PRO A 136 -6.38 -5.43 9.18
C PRO A 136 -5.50 -4.46 9.96
N GLU A 137 -4.69 -4.93 10.91
CA GLU A 137 -3.77 -4.06 11.68
C GLU A 137 -2.63 -3.54 10.79
N ILE A 138 -2.11 -4.38 9.89
CA ILE A 138 -1.12 -3.94 8.90
C ILE A 138 -1.73 -2.87 8.00
N ALA A 139 -2.97 -3.09 7.53
CA ALA A 139 -3.68 -2.13 6.69
C ALA A 139 -3.94 -0.79 7.39
N ASP A 140 -4.32 -0.82 8.66
CA ASP A 140 -4.51 0.39 9.45
C ASP A 140 -3.21 1.18 9.64
N ALA A 141 -2.10 0.48 9.85
CA ALA A 141 -0.78 1.12 9.92
C ALA A 141 -0.42 1.80 8.60
N VAL A 142 -0.55 1.10 7.48
CA VAL A 142 -0.30 1.63 6.13
C VAL A 142 -1.17 2.85 5.84
N LYS A 143 -2.47 2.74 6.09
CA LYS A 143 -3.43 3.83 5.86
C LYS A 143 -3.04 5.09 6.64
N ARG A 144 -2.76 4.96 7.93
CA ARG A 144 -2.32 6.10 8.77
C ARG A 144 -1.06 6.77 8.25
N LEU A 145 -0.12 6.01 7.67
CA LEU A 145 1.11 6.56 7.11
C LEU A 145 0.87 7.34 5.83
N LEU A 146 -0.01 6.84 4.96
CA LEU A 146 -0.33 7.47 3.68
C LEU A 146 -1.22 8.71 3.84
N GLU A 147 -2.09 8.75 4.84
CA GLU A 147 -2.95 9.91 5.15
C GLU A 147 -2.18 11.09 5.78
N ARG A 148 -0.99 10.85 6.34
CA ARG A 148 -0.14 11.88 6.97
C ARG A 148 0.89 12.50 6.01
N SER A 149 0.78 12.20 4.73
CA SER A 149 1.74 12.65 3.70
C SER A 149 1.34 13.96 3.07
#